data_7ae1e1f57973d9548fef25ac0a35286c
#
_entry.id   7ae1e1f57973d9548fef25ac0a35286c
#
_cell.length_a   1.000
_cell.length_b   1.000
_cell.length_c   1.000
_cell.angle_alpha   90.00
_cell.angle_beta   90.00
_cell.angle_gamma   90.00
#
_symmetry.space_group_name_H-M   'P 1'
#
loop_
_entity.id
_entity.type
_entity.pdbx_description
1 polymer ?
#
loop_
_entity_poly.entity_id
_entity_poly.type
_entity_poly.pdbx_seq_one_letter_code
_entity_poly.pdbx_strand_id
1 'polypeptide(L)'
;MKNKIKLYNRLETLKKKNIIKDQYQANLISKEITKTDGLLEKIKMILHENFIENNDKYLSAAMFKNKSNLISTLNNQKYVAENKKEFLEGQKKIFDLNIAKNTNDKKLVNKKYKERLNEFREELENKNHINYKKK
;
A
#
# COMPACT_ATOMS: atom_id res chain seq x y z
N MET A 1 -24.80 26.46 -10.14
CA MET A 1 -24.89 25.29 -9.26
C MET A 1 -24.72 23.95 -9.93
N LYS A 2 -25.39 23.68 -11.04
CA LYS A 2 -25.21 22.43 -11.81
C LYS A 2 -23.74 22.15 -12.15
N ASN A 3 -22.96 23.16 -12.51
CA ASN A 3 -21.54 22.99 -12.85
C ASN A 3 -20.67 22.61 -11.65
N LYS A 4 -20.99 23.14 -10.45
CA LYS A 4 -20.29 22.79 -9.21
C LYS A 4 -20.61 21.35 -8.78
N ILE A 5 -21.86 20.94 -8.92
CA ILE A 5 -22.30 19.57 -8.62
C ILE A 5 -21.58 18.57 -9.52
N LYS A 6 -21.49 18.86 -10.82
CA LYS A 6 -20.73 18.01 -11.78
C LYS A 6 -19.24 17.99 -11.44
N LEU A 7 -18.66 19.12 -11.03
CA LEU A 7 -17.27 19.22 -10.64
C LEU A 7 -16.97 18.31 -9.43
N TYR A 8 -17.78 18.40 -8.38
CA TYR A 8 -17.62 17.57 -7.18
C TYR A 8 -17.76 16.09 -7.49
N ASN A 9 -18.71 15.73 -8.35
CA ASN A 9 -18.89 14.35 -8.78
C ASN A 9 -17.65 13.82 -9.53
N ARG A 10 -17.09 14.64 -10.43
CA ARG A 10 -15.85 14.30 -11.15
C ARG A 10 -14.66 14.17 -10.20
N LEU A 11 -14.54 15.07 -9.22
CA LEU A 11 -13.48 15.02 -8.21
C LEU A 11 -13.58 13.75 -7.36
N GLU A 12 -14.78 13.39 -6.93
CA GLU A 12 -15.03 12.15 -6.18
C GLU A 12 -14.63 10.93 -6.99
N THR A 13 -15.03 10.88 -8.26
CA THR A 13 -14.68 9.78 -9.18
C THR A 13 -13.16 9.68 -9.36
N LEU A 14 -12.48 10.81 -9.53
CA LEU A 14 -11.02 10.86 -9.67
C LEU A 14 -10.32 10.37 -8.40
N LYS A 15 -10.77 10.81 -7.24
CA LYS A 15 -10.21 10.37 -5.95
C LYS A 15 -10.42 8.88 -5.73
N LYS A 16 -11.58 8.36 -6.06
CA LYS A 16 -11.89 6.93 -6.01
C LYS A 16 -10.97 6.12 -6.91
N LYS A 17 -10.72 6.61 -8.13
CA LYS A 17 -9.82 5.98 -9.09
C LYS A 17 -8.37 5.95 -8.56
N ASN A 18 -7.91 7.05 -7.98
CA ASN A 18 -6.58 7.15 -7.38
C ASN A 18 -6.42 6.20 -6.18
N ILE A 19 -7.44 6.08 -5.34
CA ILE A 19 -7.46 5.15 -4.21
C ILE A 19 -7.30 3.71 -4.70
N ILE A 20 -8.06 3.31 -5.71
CA ILE A 20 -8.00 1.96 -6.29
C ILE A 20 -6.62 1.67 -6.86
N LYS A 21 -6.04 2.63 -7.57
CA LYS A 21 -4.69 2.52 -8.13
C LYS A 21 -3.64 2.35 -7.03
N ASP A 22 -3.70 3.15 -5.99
CA ASP A 22 -2.75 3.09 -4.87
C ASP A 22 -2.92 1.79 -4.06
N GLN A 23 -4.16 1.32 -3.86
CA GLN A 23 -4.44 0.03 -3.23
C GLN A 23 -3.84 -1.13 -4.02
N TYR A 24 -3.95 -1.10 -5.34
CA TYR A 24 -3.34 -2.10 -6.21
C TYR A 24 -1.82 -2.13 -6.04
N GLN A 25 -1.18 -0.97 -6.05
CA GLN A 25 0.27 -0.85 -5.85
C GLN A 25 0.69 -1.32 -4.45
N ALA A 26 -0.06 -0.93 -3.42
CA ALA A 26 0.21 -1.36 -2.04
C ALA A 26 0.09 -2.89 -1.90
N ASN A 27 -0.88 -3.50 -2.56
CA ASN A 27 -1.06 -4.97 -2.56
C ASN A 27 0.10 -5.69 -3.26
N LEU A 28 0.59 -5.15 -4.39
CA LEU A 28 1.77 -5.70 -5.07
C LEU A 28 3.00 -5.66 -4.17
N ILE A 29 3.21 -4.54 -3.48
CA ILE A 29 4.32 -4.38 -2.55
C ILE A 29 4.19 -5.35 -1.37
N SER A 30 2.98 -5.53 -0.83
CA SER A 30 2.72 -6.51 0.24
C SER A 30 3.08 -7.93 -0.18
N LYS A 31 2.77 -8.32 -1.41
CA LYS A 31 3.15 -9.63 -1.96
C LYS A 31 4.67 -9.78 -2.06
N GLU A 32 5.37 -8.75 -2.50
CA GLU A 32 6.83 -8.76 -2.56
C GLU A 32 7.47 -8.83 -1.17
N ILE A 33 6.90 -8.15 -0.18
CA ILE A 33 7.34 -8.25 1.22
C ILE A 33 7.17 -9.70 1.72
N THR A 34 6.05 -10.32 1.45
CA THR A 34 5.78 -11.72 1.84
C THR A 34 6.79 -12.67 1.20
N LYS A 35 7.11 -12.49 -0.08
CA LYS A 35 8.13 -13.27 -0.78
C LYS A 35 9.51 -13.08 -0.15
N THR A 36 9.86 -11.85 0.17
CA THR A 36 11.15 -11.51 0.79
C THR A 36 11.25 -12.11 2.20
N ASP A 37 10.18 -12.07 2.98
CA ASP A 37 10.09 -12.73 4.28
C ASP A 37 10.28 -14.25 4.16
N GLY A 38 9.65 -14.87 3.17
CA GLY A 38 9.82 -16.30 2.87
C GLY A 38 11.27 -16.65 2.53
N LEU A 39 11.93 -15.81 1.74
CA LEU A 39 13.35 -15.98 1.41
C LEU A 39 14.23 -15.83 2.66
N LEU A 40 13.97 -14.84 3.49
CA LEU A 40 14.70 -14.62 4.76
C LEU A 40 14.55 -15.82 5.70
N GLU A 41 13.34 -16.38 5.81
CA GLU A 41 13.09 -17.59 6.62
C GLU A 41 13.91 -18.77 6.10
N LYS A 42 13.94 -18.99 4.79
CA LYS A 42 14.73 -20.07 4.19
C LYS A 42 16.22 -19.87 4.45
N ILE A 43 16.75 -18.66 4.31
CA ILE A 43 18.14 -18.34 4.58
C ILE A 43 18.48 -18.63 6.05
N LYS A 44 17.62 -18.19 6.96
CA LYS A 44 17.79 -18.44 8.42
C LYS A 44 17.80 -19.92 8.74
N MET A 45 16.92 -20.70 8.12
CA MET A 45 16.88 -22.16 8.30
C MET A 45 18.17 -22.82 7.82
N ILE A 46 18.65 -22.46 6.62
CA ILE A 46 19.88 -23.00 6.05
C ILE A 46 21.09 -22.62 6.93
N LEU A 47 21.16 -21.38 7.39
CA LEU A 47 22.22 -20.92 8.29
C LEU A 47 22.20 -21.69 9.62
N HIS A 48 21.01 -21.93 10.17
CA HIS A 48 20.85 -22.68 11.41
C HIS A 48 21.30 -24.15 11.25
N GLU A 49 20.87 -24.81 10.18
CA GLU A 49 21.29 -26.18 9.86
C GLU A 49 22.81 -26.29 9.70
N ASN A 50 23.42 -25.36 8.95
CA ASN A 50 24.87 -25.33 8.77
C ASN A 50 25.63 -25.04 10.07
N PHE A 51 25.06 -24.22 10.96
CA PHE A 51 25.63 -23.96 12.26
C PHE A 51 25.64 -25.22 13.15
N ILE A 52 24.56 -26.00 13.14
CA ILE A 52 24.47 -27.28 13.87
C ILE A 52 25.47 -28.30 13.32
N GLU A 53 25.59 -28.41 11.98
CA GLU A 53 26.53 -29.31 11.33
C GLU A 53 28.00 -28.92 11.57
N ASN A 54 28.30 -27.65 11.88
CA ASN A 54 29.64 -27.19 12.23
C ASN A 54 30.23 -27.84 13.50
N ASN A 55 29.42 -28.52 14.28
CA ASN A 55 29.88 -29.31 15.43
C ASN A 55 30.44 -30.68 15.04
N ASP A 56 30.45 -31.03 13.75
CA ASP A 56 30.98 -32.28 13.25
C ASP A 56 32.50 -32.22 13.17
N LYS A 57 33.16 -33.06 13.97
CA LYS A 57 34.62 -33.05 14.17
C LYS A 57 35.43 -33.54 12.96
N TYR A 58 34.81 -34.00 11.89
CA TYR A 58 35.45 -34.72 10.77
C TYR A 58 35.45 -33.93 9.46
N LEU A 59 35.27 -32.63 9.51
CA LEU A 59 35.34 -31.77 8.28
C LEU A 59 36.75 -31.63 7.76
N SER A 60 36.96 -31.95 6.46
CA SER A 60 38.22 -31.64 5.78
C SER A 60 38.37 -30.13 5.65
N ALA A 61 39.61 -29.65 5.49
CA ALA A 61 39.90 -28.22 5.28
C ALA A 61 39.16 -27.66 4.06
N ALA A 62 39.03 -28.46 2.98
CA ALA A 62 38.31 -28.06 1.78
C ALA A 62 36.80 -27.93 2.04
N MET A 63 36.20 -28.87 2.78
CA MET A 63 34.78 -28.82 3.17
C MET A 63 34.50 -27.64 4.10
N PHE A 64 35.38 -27.37 5.04
CA PHE A 64 35.29 -26.22 5.94
C PHE A 64 35.31 -24.90 5.16
N LYS A 65 36.22 -24.77 4.18
CA LYS A 65 36.30 -23.57 3.31
C LYS A 65 35.03 -23.39 2.48
N ASN A 66 34.49 -24.45 1.88
CA ASN A 66 33.26 -24.42 1.10
C ASN A 66 32.09 -24.03 1.98
N LYS A 67 32.00 -24.55 3.18
CA LYS A 67 30.95 -24.24 4.15
C LYS A 67 31.04 -22.79 4.62
N SER A 68 32.25 -22.30 4.91
CA SER A 68 32.50 -20.90 5.26
C SER A 68 32.09 -19.94 4.14
N ASN A 69 32.42 -20.30 2.88
CA ASN A 69 32.00 -19.52 1.72
C ASN A 69 30.49 -19.50 1.54
N LEU A 70 29.81 -20.64 1.77
CA LEU A 70 28.36 -20.73 1.72
C LEU A 70 27.71 -19.85 2.78
N ILE A 71 28.20 -19.90 4.01
CA ILE A 71 27.70 -19.06 5.12
C ILE A 71 27.89 -17.58 4.79
N SER A 72 29.06 -17.20 4.28
CA SER A 72 29.33 -15.81 3.87
C SER A 72 28.36 -15.35 2.77
N THR A 73 28.13 -16.20 1.76
CA THR A 73 27.19 -15.90 0.66
C THR A 73 25.76 -15.75 1.20
N LEU A 74 25.32 -16.65 2.06
CA LEU A 74 23.98 -16.60 2.67
C LEU A 74 23.81 -15.35 3.54
N ASN A 75 24.81 -14.97 4.32
CA ASN A 75 24.79 -13.75 5.12
C ASN A 75 24.69 -12.50 4.23
N ASN A 76 25.38 -12.47 3.10
CA ASN A 76 25.27 -11.38 2.14
C ASN A 76 23.87 -11.32 1.51
N GLN A 77 23.30 -12.47 1.13
CA GLN A 77 21.95 -12.56 0.61
C GLN A 77 20.92 -12.11 1.65
N LYS A 78 21.12 -12.49 2.91
CA LYS A 78 20.27 -12.05 4.03
C LYS A 78 20.29 -10.54 4.17
N TYR A 79 21.46 -9.93 4.14
CA TYR A 79 21.64 -8.49 4.22
C TYR A 79 20.92 -7.76 3.09
N VAL A 80 21.10 -8.23 1.85
CA VAL A 80 20.43 -7.67 0.68
C VAL A 80 18.90 -7.80 0.80
N ALA A 81 18.42 -8.97 1.25
CA ALA A 81 16.99 -9.21 1.41
C ALA A 81 16.37 -8.34 2.52
N GLU A 82 17.09 -8.15 3.63
CA GLU A 82 16.66 -7.26 4.72
C GLU A 82 16.55 -5.81 4.25
N ASN A 83 17.53 -5.34 3.49
CA ASN A 83 17.51 -4.00 2.91
C ASN A 83 16.37 -3.83 1.90
N LYS A 84 16.11 -4.84 1.08
CA LYS A 84 14.99 -4.86 0.14
C LYS A 84 13.67 -4.77 0.90
N LYS A 85 13.50 -5.53 1.97
CA LYS A 85 12.31 -5.52 2.81
C LYS A 85 12.07 -4.14 3.42
N GLU A 86 13.10 -3.53 3.98
CA GLU A 86 13.02 -2.18 4.56
C GLU A 86 12.60 -1.15 3.51
N PHE A 87 13.17 -1.21 2.32
CA PHE A 87 12.79 -0.35 1.20
C PHE A 87 11.32 -0.56 0.82
N LEU A 88 10.86 -1.81 0.69
CA LEU A 88 9.48 -2.14 0.35
C LEU A 88 8.50 -1.68 1.43
N GLU A 89 8.84 -1.83 2.70
CA GLU A 89 8.02 -1.35 3.81
C GLU A 89 7.87 0.17 3.78
N GLY A 90 8.95 0.88 3.46
CA GLY A 90 8.94 2.33 3.24
C GLY A 90 8.02 2.74 2.10
N GLN A 91 8.10 2.05 0.97
CA GLN A 91 7.22 2.28 -0.19
C GLN A 91 5.76 2.01 0.13
N LYS A 92 5.48 0.91 0.82
CA LYS A 92 4.11 0.59 1.27
C LYS A 92 3.54 1.69 2.15
N LYS A 93 4.34 2.20 3.07
CA LYS A 93 3.94 3.29 3.98
C LYS A 93 3.52 4.54 3.21
N ILE A 94 4.26 4.89 2.14
CA ILE A 94 3.93 6.02 1.28
C ILE A 94 2.57 5.80 0.60
N PHE A 95 2.33 4.63 0.03
CA PHE A 95 1.05 4.31 -0.61
C PHE A 95 -0.10 4.31 0.40
N ASP A 96 0.10 3.75 1.59
CA ASP A 96 -0.92 3.73 2.65
C ASP A 96 -1.27 5.16 3.09
N LEU A 97 -0.29 6.05 3.22
CA LEU A 97 -0.52 7.46 3.53
C LEU A 97 -1.30 8.18 2.41
N ASN A 98 -0.96 7.91 1.15
CA ASN A 98 -1.67 8.45 0.00
C ASN A 98 -3.12 7.97 -0.05
N ILE A 99 -3.36 6.69 0.24
CA ILE A 99 -4.70 6.11 0.32
C ILE A 99 -5.51 6.80 1.43
N ALA A 100 -4.93 6.98 2.61
CA ALA A 100 -5.58 7.66 3.73
C ALA A 100 -5.94 9.11 3.38
N LYS A 101 -5.02 9.84 2.77
CA LYS A 101 -5.23 11.22 2.32
C LYS A 101 -6.34 11.31 1.28
N ASN A 102 -6.28 10.47 0.24
CA ASN A 102 -7.29 10.46 -0.82
C ASN A 102 -8.65 10.02 -0.30
N THR A 103 -8.69 9.13 0.68
CA THR A 103 -9.95 8.70 1.34
C THR A 103 -10.58 9.86 2.10
N ASN A 104 -9.78 10.63 2.86
CA ASN A 104 -10.27 11.84 3.54
C ASN A 104 -10.74 12.90 2.55
N ASP A 105 -9.98 13.15 1.50
CA ASP A 105 -10.34 14.11 0.45
C ASP A 105 -11.65 13.71 -0.23
N LYS A 106 -11.82 12.43 -0.50
CA LYS A 106 -13.06 11.87 -1.07
C LYS A 106 -14.26 12.10 -0.16
N LYS A 107 -14.11 11.88 1.14
CA LYS A 107 -15.17 12.13 2.14
C LYS A 107 -15.55 13.60 2.16
N LEU A 108 -14.58 14.52 2.13
CA LEU A 108 -14.83 15.95 2.11
C LEU A 108 -15.55 16.40 0.83
N VAL A 109 -15.10 15.89 -0.32
CA VAL A 109 -15.74 16.16 -1.62
C VAL A 109 -17.19 15.65 -1.63
N ASN A 110 -17.40 14.44 -1.13
CA ASN A 110 -18.75 13.84 -1.04
C ASN A 110 -19.67 14.68 -0.14
N LYS A 111 -19.16 15.14 0.99
CA LYS A 111 -19.92 16.03 1.90
C LYS A 111 -20.33 17.32 1.21
N LYS A 112 -19.39 17.97 0.52
CA LYS A 112 -19.67 19.21 -0.25
C LYS A 112 -20.65 18.95 -1.40
N TYR A 113 -20.52 17.82 -2.08
CA TYR A 113 -21.46 17.42 -3.12
C TYR A 113 -22.88 17.30 -2.58
N LYS A 114 -23.05 16.63 -1.46
CA LYS A 114 -24.37 16.46 -0.81
C LYS A 114 -24.96 17.79 -0.35
N GLU A 115 -24.14 18.65 0.25
CA GLU A 115 -24.55 20.00 0.67
C GLU A 115 -25.03 20.82 -0.52
N ARG A 116 -24.30 20.83 -1.62
CA ARG A 116 -24.67 21.56 -2.83
C ARG A 116 -25.92 20.99 -3.50
N LEU A 117 -26.07 19.66 -3.47
CA LEU A 117 -27.25 19.01 -4.00
C LEU A 117 -28.49 19.39 -3.20
N ASN A 118 -28.39 19.44 -1.88
CA ASN A 118 -29.48 19.84 -0.99
C ASN A 118 -29.86 21.33 -1.22
N GLU A 119 -28.87 22.20 -1.31
CA GLU A 119 -29.08 23.62 -1.64
C GLU A 119 -29.83 23.78 -2.97
N PHE A 120 -29.40 23.04 -3.98
CA PHE A 120 -30.03 23.05 -5.31
C PHE A 120 -31.50 22.61 -5.24
N ARG A 121 -31.78 21.55 -4.48
CA ARG A 121 -33.16 21.05 -4.25
C ARG A 121 -34.02 22.09 -3.54
N GLU A 122 -33.50 22.73 -2.51
CA GLU A 122 -34.19 23.80 -1.76
C GLU A 122 -34.50 25.00 -2.68
N GLU A 123 -33.56 25.40 -3.53
CA GLU A 123 -33.77 26.47 -4.49
C GLU A 123 -34.90 26.14 -5.47
N LEU A 124 -34.94 24.90 -5.97
CA LEU A 124 -35.99 24.43 -6.85
C LEU A 124 -37.35 24.42 -6.15
N GLU A 125 -37.43 23.96 -4.91
CA GLU A 125 -38.64 23.94 -4.10
C GLU A 125 -39.11 25.36 -3.84
N ASN A 126 -38.23 26.28 -3.48
CA ASN A 126 -38.55 27.70 -3.27
C ASN A 126 -39.07 28.35 -4.54
N LYS A 127 -38.49 28.11 -5.69
CA LYS A 127 -38.96 28.59 -6.99
C LYS A 127 -40.34 28.05 -7.31
N ASN A 128 -40.56 26.78 -7.12
CA ASN A 128 -41.87 26.15 -7.36
C ASN A 128 -42.93 26.70 -6.42
N HIS A 129 -42.57 26.93 -5.16
CA HIS A 129 -43.48 27.49 -4.16
C HIS A 129 -43.86 28.95 -4.49
N ILE A 130 -42.91 29.77 -4.91
CA ILE A 130 -43.16 31.16 -5.35
C ILE A 130 -44.06 31.18 -6.59
N ASN A 131 -43.79 30.33 -7.58
CA ASN A 131 -44.59 30.21 -8.79
C ASN A 131 -46.02 29.75 -8.49
N TYR A 132 -46.18 28.85 -7.53
CA TYR A 132 -47.50 28.38 -7.07
C TYR A 132 -48.30 29.51 -6.38
N LYS A 133 -47.64 30.31 -5.54
CA LYS A 133 -48.27 31.45 -4.85
C LYS A 133 -48.66 32.59 -5.79
N LYS A 134 -48.00 32.77 -6.94
CA LYS A 134 -48.29 33.79 -7.93
C LYS A 134 -49.52 33.48 -8.80
N LYS A 135 -50.05 32.26 -8.74
CA LYS A 135 -51.29 31.88 -9.39
C LYS A 135 -52.48 32.09 -8.45
#